data_771e86db432b9541a5299f7c7b205be7
#
_entry.id   771e86db432b9541a5299f7c7b205be7
#
_cell.length_a   1.000
_cell.length_b   1.000
_cell.length_c   1.000
_cell.angle_alpha   90.00
_cell.angle_beta   90.00
_cell.angle_gamma   90.00
#
_symmetry.space_group_name_H-M   'P 1'
#
loop_
_entity.id
_entity.type
_entity.pdbx_description
1 polymer ?
#
loop_
_entity_poly.entity_id
_entity_poly.type
_entity_poly.pdbx_seq_one_letter_code
_entity_poly.pdbx_strand_id
1 'polypeptide(L)'
;MFKKLLFLFSNEEKFKLARIFFFVSIGAALEVSSIAGLAVFVGLFLDENNKIYEWFSNLGILDLSSEIELIQIFGIVVGLLFVLKNVYLLYINYILHKFIYNKYVLISTKLLRRYIEMPYINHLQTNSSYLQRNINTEVFWLFANILVPGITLLTEVIIVFSIISALIFIEPAKTLVLISAFGSILLIVMFVIKRKMDAMGIVSQQYFGEM
;
A
#
# COMPACT_ATOMS: atom_id res chain seq x y z
N MET A 1 -16.83 -6.24 -8.22
CA MET A 1 -16.83 -5.75 -6.84
C MET A 1 -16.31 -4.30 -6.75
N PHE A 2 -15.16 -3.95 -7.31
CA PHE A 2 -14.58 -2.60 -7.30
C PHE A 2 -15.50 -1.47 -7.84
N LYS A 3 -16.24 -1.71 -8.93
CA LYS A 3 -17.20 -0.71 -9.48
C LYS A 3 -18.29 -0.31 -8.46
N LYS A 4 -18.73 -1.26 -7.61
CA LYS A 4 -19.75 -0.97 -6.58
C LYS A 4 -19.15 -0.17 -5.41
N LEU A 5 -17.87 -0.40 -5.08
CA LEU A 5 -17.16 0.38 -4.05
C LEU A 5 -16.91 1.82 -4.50
N LEU A 6 -16.56 2.03 -5.78
CA LEU A 6 -16.38 3.36 -6.36
C LEU A 6 -17.69 4.19 -6.40
N PHE A 7 -18.85 3.53 -6.36
CA PHE A 7 -20.15 4.21 -6.26
C PHE A 7 -20.36 4.91 -4.90
N LEU A 8 -19.69 4.45 -3.86
CA LEU A 8 -19.70 5.09 -2.53
C LEU A 8 -19.04 6.46 -2.52
N PHE A 9 -18.19 6.76 -3.51
CA PHE A 9 -17.43 8.00 -3.59
C PHE A 9 -18.05 8.96 -4.61
N SER A 10 -18.20 10.23 -4.21
CA SER A 10 -18.56 11.30 -5.13
C SER A 10 -17.45 11.59 -6.15
N ASN A 11 -17.74 12.33 -7.21
CA ASN A 11 -16.72 12.69 -8.20
C ASN A 11 -15.57 13.51 -7.60
N GLU A 12 -15.85 14.39 -6.65
CA GLU A 12 -14.83 15.15 -5.91
C GLU A 12 -13.94 14.24 -5.04
N GLU A 13 -14.55 13.23 -4.40
CA GLU A 13 -13.82 12.26 -3.58
C GLU A 13 -12.96 11.34 -4.43
N LYS A 14 -13.41 10.96 -5.61
CA LYS A 14 -12.60 10.21 -6.59
C LYS A 14 -11.38 11.01 -7.04
N PHE A 15 -11.54 12.33 -7.24
CA PHE A 15 -10.41 13.19 -7.57
C PHE A 15 -9.42 13.34 -6.41
N LYS A 16 -9.91 13.44 -5.17
CA LYS A 16 -9.06 13.42 -3.97
C LYS A 16 -8.29 12.10 -3.86
N LEU A 17 -8.96 10.99 -4.12
CA LEU A 17 -8.36 9.65 -4.10
C LEU A 17 -7.29 9.50 -5.20
N ALA A 18 -7.57 9.98 -6.42
CA ALA A 18 -6.59 10.00 -7.51
C ALA A 18 -5.36 10.85 -7.17
N ARG A 19 -5.53 12.00 -6.49
CA ARG A 19 -4.42 12.82 -6.00
C ARG A 19 -3.59 12.09 -4.95
N ILE A 20 -4.23 11.36 -4.03
CA ILE A 20 -3.50 10.53 -3.05
C ILE A 20 -2.68 9.46 -3.77
N PHE A 21 -3.23 8.78 -4.77
CA PHE A 21 -2.48 7.80 -5.57
C PHE A 21 -1.31 8.42 -6.34
N PHE A 22 -1.45 9.65 -6.82
CA PHE A 22 -0.32 10.37 -7.40
C PHE A 22 0.82 10.58 -6.39
N PHE A 23 0.50 10.98 -5.16
CA PHE A 23 1.51 11.08 -4.10
C PHE A 23 2.08 9.71 -3.69
N VAL A 24 1.29 8.65 -3.70
CA VAL A 24 1.79 7.27 -3.52
C VAL A 24 2.80 6.92 -4.61
N SER A 25 2.58 7.31 -5.87
CA SER A 25 3.53 7.06 -6.96
C SER A 25 4.86 7.80 -6.76
N ILE A 26 4.83 9.02 -6.18
CA ILE A 26 6.07 9.71 -5.77
C ILE A 26 6.76 8.92 -4.65
N GLY A 27 6.01 8.41 -3.67
CA GLY A 27 6.55 7.54 -2.62
C GLY A 27 7.21 6.28 -3.18
N ALA A 28 6.60 5.66 -4.20
CA ALA A 28 7.16 4.51 -4.90
C ALA A 28 8.47 4.85 -5.62
N ALA A 29 8.58 6.03 -6.24
CA ALA A 29 9.83 6.51 -6.85
C ALA A 29 10.94 6.72 -5.79
N LEU A 30 10.59 7.27 -4.63
CA LEU A 30 11.52 7.39 -3.50
C LEU A 30 11.97 6.02 -2.95
N GLU A 31 11.07 5.03 -2.94
CA GLU A 31 11.39 3.64 -2.57
C GLU A 31 12.45 3.06 -3.51
N VAL A 32 12.22 3.16 -4.82
CA VAL A 32 13.18 2.70 -5.84
C VAL A 32 14.51 3.42 -5.70
N SER A 33 14.50 4.75 -5.53
CA SER A 33 15.72 5.56 -5.39
C SER A 33 16.53 5.16 -4.15
N SER A 34 15.86 4.87 -3.04
CA SER A 34 16.52 4.45 -1.81
C SER A 34 17.15 3.05 -1.91
N ILE A 35 16.48 2.12 -2.60
CA ILE A 35 17.02 0.77 -2.89
C ILE A 35 18.23 0.89 -3.82
N ALA A 36 18.14 1.70 -4.87
CA ALA A 36 19.26 1.95 -5.78
C ALA A 36 20.45 2.59 -5.06
N GLY A 37 20.20 3.59 -4.19
CA GLY A 37 21.22 4.21 -3.36
C GLY A 37 21.92 3.20 -2.43
N LEU A 38 21.15 2.30 -1.81
CA LEU A 38 21.72 1.23 -0.99
C LEU A 38 22.60 0.27 -1.82
N ALA A 39 22.17 -0.10 -3.03
CA ALA A 39 22.94 -0.96 -3.91
C ALA A 39 24.27 -0.32 -4.31
N VAL A 40 24.29 0.98 -4.63
CA VAL A 40 25.50 1.73 -4.92
C VAL A 40 26.40 1.80 -3.67
N PHE A 41 25.82 2.05 -2.49
CA PHE A 41 26.56 2.11 -1.22
C PHE A 41 27.26 0.76 -0.92
N VAL A 42 26.56 -0.36 -1.08
CA VAL A 42 27.16 -1.70 -0.93
C VAL A 42 28.21 -1.94 -2.01
N GLY A 43 27.98 -1.47 -3.24
CA GLY A 43 28.94 -1.56 -4.33
C GLY A 43 30.26 -0.89 -4.02
N LEU A 44 30.26 0.25 -3.31
CA LEU A 44 31.49 0.95 -2.88
C LEU A 44 32.39 0.09 -1.97
N PHE A 45 31.81 -0.83 -1.17
CA PHE A 45 32.59 -1.76 -0.35
C PHE A 45 33.10 -2.98 -1.12
N LEU A 46 32.47 -3.33 -2.25
CA LEU A 46 32.77 -4.53 -3.02
C LEU A 46 33.59 -4.22 -4.29
N ASP A 47 33.81 -2.94 -4.59
CA ASP A 47 34.51 -2.50 -5.81
C ASP A 47 36.02 -2.57 -5.65
N GLU A 48 36.58 -3.76 -5.92
CA GLU A 48 38.03 -4.00 -5.88
C GLU A 48 38.85 -3.13 -6.87
N ASN A 49 38.21 -2.57 -7.90
CA ASN A 49 38.84 -1.78 -8.94
C ASN A 49 38.58 -0.26 -8.82
N ASN A 50 37.96 0.18 -7.73
CA ASN A 50 37.63 1.60 -7.46
C ASN A 50 36.88 2.34 -8.58
N LYS A 51 36.16 1.61 -9.46
CA LYS A 51 35.46 2.19 -10.60
C LYS A 51 34.34 3.16 -10.19
N ILE A 52 33.64 2.83 -9.11
CA ILE A 52 32.58 3.69 -8.58
C ILE A 52 33.19 4.97 -8.03
N TYR A 53 34.32 4.88 -7.32
CA TYR A 53 35.05 6.03 -6.83
C TYR A 53 35.55 6.93 -7.96
N GLU A 54 36.21 6.35 -9.00
CA GLU A 54 36.66 7.07 -10.19
C GLU A 54 35.51 7.80 -10.91
N TRP A 55 34.34 7.14 -10.99
CA TRP A 55 33.16 7.75 -11.61
C TRP A 55 32.68 8.97 -10.82
N PHE A 56 32.64 8.90 -9.48
CA PHE A 56 32.24 10.02 -8.62
C PHE A 56 33.30 11.15 -8.64
N SER A 57 34.60 10.83 -8.64
CA SER A 57 35.67 11.82 -8.70
C SER A 57 35.68 12.58 -10.03
N ASN A 58 35.40 11.88 -11.14
CA ASN A 58 35.28 12.49 -12.47
C ASN A 58 34.08 13.42 -12.62
N LEU A 59 33.03 13.24 -11.82
CA LEU A 59 31.86 14.15 -11.81
C LEU A 59 32.17 15.51 -11.16
N GLY A 60 33.31 15.65 -10.43
CA GLY A 60 33.72 16.89 -9.79
C GLY A 60 32.76 17.42 -8.74
N ILE A 61 31.85 16.56 -8.23
CA ILE A 61 30.78 16.95 -7.29
C ILE A 61 31.33 17.10 -5.88
N LEU A 62 32.42 16.38 -5.56
CA LEU A 62 33.04 16.37 -4.25
C LEU A 62 34.57 16.33 -4.41
N ASP A 63 35.27 17.26 -3.77
CA ASP A 63 36.72 17.26 -3.64
C ASP A 63 37.11 16.22 -2.56
N LEU A 64 37.10 14.96 -2.94
CA LEU A 64 37.31 13.85 -2.01
C LEU A 64 38.78 13.52 -1.96
N SER A 65 39.37 13.64 -0.78
CA SER A 65 40.80 13.33 -0.54
C SER A 65 41.01 11.82 -0.35
N SER A 66 39.96 11.03 -0.08
CA SER A 66 40.07 9.59 0.11
C SER A 66 38.77 8.85 -0.19
N GLU A 67 38.89 7.59 -0.57
CA GLU A 67 37.78 6.65 -0.77
C GLU A 67 36.92 6.46 0.51
N ILE A 68 37.55 6.51 1.67
CA ILE A 68 36.88 6.39 2.97
C ILE A 68 35.92 7.56 3.21
N GLU A 69 36.32 8.78 2.84
CA GLU A 69 35.47 9.97 2.94
C GLU A 69 34.24 9.85 2.05
N LEU A 70 34.39 9.33 0.82
CA LEU A 70 33.28 9.06 -0.07
C LEU A 70 32.28 8.09 0.54
N ILE A 71 32.74 6.97 1.08
CA ILE A 71 31.92 5.96 1.74
C ILE A 71 31.14 6.55 2.92
N GLN A 72 31.80 7.37 3.75
CA GLN A 72 31.16 8.01 4.90
C GLN A 72 30.07 9.00 4.48
N ILE A 73 30.38 9.90 3.55
CA ILE A 73 29.43 10.90 3.07
C ILE A 73 28.24 10.22 2.39
N PHE A 74 28.52 9.24 1.52
CA PHE A 74 27.47 8.51 0.81
C PHE A 74 26.58 7.71 1.77
N GLY A 75 27.17 7.10 2.79
CA GLY A 75 26.42 6.40 3.84
C GLY A 75 25.47 7.32 4.60
N ILE A 76 25.93 8.53 4.96
CA ILE A 76 25.07 9.55 5.60
C ILE A 76 23.95 9.98 4.67
N VAL A 77 24.23 10.25 3.40
CA VAL A 77 23.23 10.67 2.41
C VAL A 77 22.16 9.57 2.20
N VAL A 78 22.58 8.33 2.02
CA VAL A 78 21.66 7.19 1.89
C VAL A 78 20.83 7.00 3.17
N GLY A 79 21.45 7.13 4.34
CA GLY A 79 20.74 7.07 5.63
C GLY A 79 19.68 8.16 5.75
N LEU A 80 20.01 9.40 5.39
CA LEU A 80 19.04 10.52 5.37
C LEU A 80 17.91 10.28 4.38
N LEU A 81 18.21 9.78 3.18
CA LEU A 81 17.18 9.42 2.19
C LEU A 81 16.23 8.37 2.73
N PHE A 82 16.75 7.34 3.44
CA PHE A 82 15.90 6.33 4.08
C PHE A 82 14.98 6.93 5.15
N VAL A 83 15.47 7.83 5.99
CA VAL A 83 14.65 8.51 7.00
C VAL A 83 13.58 9.36 6.32
N LEU A 84 13.97 10.20 5.36
CA LEU A 84 13.05 11.10 4.68
C LEU A 84 11.94 10.35 3.92
N LYS A 85 12.29 9.27 3.20
CA LYS A 85 11.28 8.45 2.51
C LYS A 85 10.30 7.82 3.49
N ASN A 86 10.78 7.28 4.62
CA ASN A 86 9.89 6.64 5.59
C ASN A 86 8.94 7.65 6.24
N VAL A 87 9.41 8.85 6.56
CA VAL A 87 8.57 9.95 7.06
C VAL A 87 7.52 10.33 6.01
N TYR A 88 7.92 10.44 4.73
CA TYR A 88 7.01 10.71 3.63
C TYR A 88 5.93 9.63 3.48
N LEU A 89 6.32 8.35 3.48
CA LEU A 89 5.39 7.22 3.37
C LEU A 89 4.41 7.15 4.55
N LEU A 90 4.89 7.39 5.78
CA LEU A 90 4.03 7.48 6.96
C LEU A 90 3.01 8.61 6.83
N TYR A 91 3.42 9.78 6.32
CA TYR A 91 2.53 10.91 6.10
C TYR A 91 1.46 10.61 5.05
N ILE A 92 1.81 9.99 3.93
CA ILE A 92 0.86 9.60 2.89
C ILE A 92 -0.12 8.55 3.40
N ASN A 93 0.36 7.53 4.12
CA ASN A 93 -0.49 6.52 4.76
C ASN A 93 -1.46 7.16 5.75
N TYR A 94 -1.02 8.12 6.55
CA TYR A 94 -1.90 8.88 7.45
C TYR A 94 -3.01 9.61 6.68
N ILE A 95 -2.67 10.32 5.59
CA ILE A 95 -3.67 11.03 4.75
C ILE A 95 -4.67 10.02 4.16
N LEU A 96 -4.20 8.89 3.66
CA LEU A 96 -5.03 7.84 3.09
C LEU A 96 -6.03 7.30 4.11
N HIS A 97 -5.55 6.89 5.27
CA HIS A 97 -6.40 6.38 6.34
C HIS A 97 -7.39 7.44 6.85
N LYS A 98 -6.93 8.69 7.04
CA LYS A 98 -7.80 9.81 7.42
C LYS A 98 -8.92 10.02 6.39
N PHE A 99 -8.62 9.94 5.10
CA PHE A 99 -9.62 10.04 4.04
C PHE A 99 -10.67 8.92 4.13
N ILE A 100 -10.23 7.67 4.33
CA ILE A 100 -11.11 6.50 4.42
C ILE A 100 -12.00 6.59 5.68
N TYR A 101 -11.41 6.90 6.84
CA TYR A 101 -12.16 6.99 8.09
C TYR A 101 -13.13 8.18 8.12
N ASN A 102 -12.78 9.31 7.52
CA ASN A 102 -13.73 10.42 7.33
C ASN A 102 -14.94 9.99 6.50
N LYS A 103 -14.74 9.15 5.49
CA LYS A 103 -15.82 8.58 4.69
C LYS A 103 -16.67 7.60 5.50
N TYR A 104 -16.06 6.77 6.33
CA TYR A 104 -16.76 5.91 7.28
C TYR A 104 -17.72 6.72 8.17
N VAL A 105 -17.20 7.77 8.83
CA VAL A 105 -18.01 8.64 9.69
C VAL A 105 -19.16 9.28 8.91
N LEU A 106 -18.90 9.79 7.71
CA LEU A 106 -19.92 10.39 6.87
C LEU A 106 -21.06 9.40 6.54
N ILE A 107 -20.73 8.17 6.17
CA ILE A 107 -21.73 7.14 5.81
C ILE A 107 -22.51 6.70 7.05
N SER A 108 -21.83 6.45 8.18
CA SER A 108 -22.47 6.08 9.45
C SER A 108 -23.44 7.16 9.92
N THR A 109 -23.02 8.43 9.84
CA THR A 109 -23.87 9.57 10.23
C THR A 109 -25.08 9.72 9.30
N LYS A 110 -24.90 9.56 7.99
CA LYS A 110 -26.02 9.59 7.03
C LYS A 110 -27.01 8.44 7.27
N LEU A 111 -26.51 7.27 7.59
CA LEU A 111 -27.36 6.10 7.87
C LEU A 111 -28.14 6.32 9.17
N LEU A 112 -27.48 6.80 10.23
CA LEU A 112 -28.13 7.14 11.49
C LEU A 112 -29.25 8.17 11.29
N ARG A 113 -28.93 9.27 10.58
CA ARG A 113 -29.92 10.30 10.28
C ARG A 113 -31.13 9.72 9.55
N ARG A 114 -30.91 8.89 8.53
CA ARG A 114 -31.99 8.24 7.77
C ARG A 114 -32.84 7.33 8.64
N TYR A 115 -32.26 6.66 9.64
CA TYR A 115 -33.01 5.86 10.59
C TYR A 115 -33.82 6.71 11.56
N ILE A 116 -33.31 7.84 12.04
CA ILE A 116 -34.04 8.77 12.92
C ILE A 116 -35.22 9.44 12.18
N GLU A 117 -35.02 9.80 10.91
CA GLU A 117 -36.05 10.46 10.07
C GLU A 117 -37.07 9.47 9.46
N MET A 118 -36.96 8.17 9.76
CA MET A 118 -37.84 7.14 9.24
C MET A 118 -39.25 7.24 9.85
N PRO A 119 -40.32 7.00 9.08
CA PRO A 119 -41.72 7.02 9.58
C PRO A 119 -41.88 6.09 10.80
N TYR A 120 -42.67 6.52 11.79
CA TYR A 120 -42.91 5.76 13.04
C TYR A 120 -43.36 4.33 12.82
N ILE A 121 -44.19 4.07 11.80
CA ILE A 121 -44.67 2.74 11.47
C ILE A 121 -43.52 1.77 11.19
N ASN A 122 -42.44 2.25 10.54
CA ASN A 122 -41.29 1.43 10.24
C ASN A 122 -40.44 1.17 11.50
N HIS A 123 -40.43 2.11 12.45
CA HIS A 123 -39.78 1.88 13.76
C HIS A 123 -40.49 0.78 14.56
N LEU A 124 -41.81 0.71 14.49
CA LEU A 124 -42.59 -0.35 15.17
C LEU A 124 -42.32 -1.74 14.58
N GLN A 125 -42.00 -1.81 13.29
CA GLN A 125 -41.75 -3.06 12.57
C GLN A 125 -40.29 -3.50 12.58
N THR A 126 -39.36 -2.60 12.99
CA THR A 126 -37.93 -2.87 12.92
C THR A 126 -37.32 -2.89 14.31
N ASN A 127 -36.59 -3.95 14.62
CA ASN A 127 -35.86 -4.05 15.90
C ASN A 127 -34.73 -2.99 15.93
N SER A 128 -34.69 -2.15 16.96
CA SER A 128 -33.68 -1.11 17.16
C SER A 128 -32.26 -1.68 17.24
N SER A 129 -32.10 -2.88 17.77
CA SER A 129 -30.80 -3.59 17.83
C SER A 129 -30.26 -3.90 16.43
N TYR A 130 -31.15 -4.22 15.47
CA TYR A 130 -30.76 -4.44 14.09
C TYR A 130 -30.25 -3.14 13.42
N LEU A 131 -30.94 -2.03 13.66
CA LEU A 131 -30.52 -0.72 13.14
C LEU A 131 -29.15 -0.29 13.72
N GLN A 132 -28.98 -0.51 15.03
CA GLN A 132 -27.72 -0.22 15.72
C GLN A 132 -26.56 -1.11 15.20
N ARG A 133 -26.82 -2.38 14.98
CA ARG A 133 -25.84 -3.31 14.40
C ARG A 133 -25.41 -2.86 13.01
N ASN A 134 -26.35 -2.45 12.17
CA ASN A 134 -26.03 -1.98 10.81
C ASN A 134 -25.08 -0.78 10.83
N ILE A 135 -25.30 0.20 11.73
CA ILE A 135 -24.44 1.38 11.83
C ILE A 135 -23.06 1.05 12.40
N ASN A 136 -23.03 0.32 13.53
CA ASN A 136 -21.78 0.13 14.29
C ASN A 136 -20.95 -1.04 13.78
N THR A 137 -21.60 -2.13 13.32
CA THR A 137 -20.91 -3.37 12.95
C THR A 137 -20.77 -3.51 11.44
N GLU A 138 -21.86 -3.42 10.69
CA GLU A 138 -21.83 -3.71 9.25
C GLU A 138 -21.07 -2.65 8.45
N VAL A 139 -21.31 -1.37 8.76
CA VAL A 139 -20.56 -0.27 8.11
C VAL A 139 -19.10 -0.33 8.50
N PHE A 140 -18.78 -0.53 9.78
CA PHE A 140 -17.40 -0.67 10.24
C PHE A 140 -16.71 -1.85 9.57
N TRP A 141 -17.37 -3.01 9.52
CA TRP A 141 -16.84 -4.21 8.88
C TRP A 141 -16.53 -3.99 7.40
N LEU A 142 -17.42 -3.32 6.66
CA LEU A 142 -17.21 -2.96 5.26
C LEU A 142 -15.94 -2.11 5.09
N PHE A 143 -15.76 -1.11 5.95
CA PHE A 143 -14.60 -0.23 5.87
C PHE A 143 -13.32 -0.92 6.30
N ALA A 144 -13.33 -1.60 7.45
CA ALA A 144 -12.14 -2.23 8.03
C ALA A 144 -11.65 -3.44 7.23
N ASN A 145 -12.56 -4.26 6.69
CA ASN A 145 -12.19 -5.53 6.05
C ASN A 145 -12.23 -5.51 4.53
N ILE A 146 -12.82 -4.49 3.91
CA ILE A 146 -12.92 -4.41 2.45
C ILE A 146 -12.28 -3.15 1.90
N LEU A 147 -12.67 -1.96 2.40
CA LEU A 147 -12.21 -0.70 1.83
C LEU A 147 -10.75 -0.40 2.20
N VAL A 148 -10.38 -0.48 3.46
CA VAL A 148 -9.00 -0.23 3.90
C VAL A 148 -8.04 -1.21 3.23
N PRO A 149 -8.21 -2.54 3.34
CA PRO A 149 -7.29 -3.48 2.69
C PRO A 149 -7.29 -3.35 1.16
N GLY A 150 -8.44 -3.09 0.55
CA GLY A 150 -8.56 -2.92 -0.90
C GLY A 150 -7.77 -1.72 -1.43
N ILE A 151 -7.82 -0.59 -0.74
CA ILE A 151 -7.07 0.60 -1.13
C ILE A 151 -5.58 0.42 -0.80
N THR A 152 -5.23 -0.17 0.34
CA THR A 152 -3.84 -0.50 0.68
C THR A 152 -3.22 -1.43 -0.38
N LEU A 153 -3.95 -2.47 -0.80
CA LEU A 153 -3.50 -3.36 -1.86
C LEU A 153 -3.20 -2.60 -3.17
N LEU A 154 -4.01 -1.61 -3.53
CA LEU A 154 -3.74 -0.77 -4.71
C LEU A 154 -2.45 0.04 -4.54
N THR A 155 -2.17 0.59 -3.35
CA THR A 155 -0.92 1.30 -3.10
C THR A 155 0.29 0.38 -3.20
N GLU A 156 0.22 -0.83 -2.65
CA GLU A 156 1.28 -1.83 -2.73
C GLU A 156 1.55 -2.28 -4.17
N VAL A 157 0.51 -2.46 -4.98
CA VAL A 157 0.65 -2.79 -6.40
C VAL A 157 1.42 -1.70 -7.15
N ILE A 158 1.17 -0.42 -6.86
CA ILE A 158 1.91 0.71 -7.47
C ILE A 158 3.40 0.63 -7.09
N ILE A 159 3.71 0.39 -5.82
CA ILE A 159 5.10 0.29 -5.33
C ILE A 159 5.80 -0.90 -6.00
N VAL A 160 5.21 -2.08 -5.97
CA VAL A 160 5.77 -3.30 -6.58
C VAL A 160 6.00 -3.10 -8.09
N PHE A 161 5.03 -2.51 -8.79
CA PHE A 161 5.16 -2.23 -10.22
C PHE A 161 6.31 -1.25 -10.50
N SER A 162 6.49 -0.23 -9.68
CA SER A 162 7.59 0.72 -9.80
C SER A 162 8.96 0.06 -9.60
N ILE A 163 9.09 -0.81 -8.59
CA ILE A 163 10.32 -1.57 -8.32
C ILE A 163 10.63 -2.52 -9.47
N ILE A 164 9.65 -3.30 -9.92
CA ILE A 164 9.82 -4.22 -11.06
C ILE A 164 10.23 -3.47 -12.33
N SER A 165 9.58 -2.33 -12.61
CA SER A 165 9.94 -1.51 -13.78
C SER A 165 11.39 -1.04 -13.70
N ALA A 166 11.83 -0.54 -12.56
CA ALA A 166 13.21 -0.10 -12.37
C ALA A 166 14.22 -1.25 -12.54
N LEU A 167 13.93 -2.42 -11.99
CA LEU A 167 14.79 -3.60 -12.11
C LEU A 167 14.89 -4.10 -13.55
N ILE A 168 13.79 -4.06 -14.33
CA ILE A 168 13.81 -4.41 -15.76
C ILE A 168 14.72 -3.45 -16.54
N PHE A 169 14.74 -2.16 -16.23
CA PHE A 169 15.63 -1.21 -16.88
C PHE A 169 17.10 -1.45 -16.58
N ILE A 170 17.45 -1.93 -15.39
CA ILE A 170 18.84 -2.17 -14.95
C ILE A 170 19.34 -3.53 -15.47
N GLU A 171 18.61 -4.61 -15.22
CA GLU A 171 19.01 -5.99 -15.50
C GLU A 171 17.81 -6.85 -15.92
N PRO A 172 17.37 -6.77 -17.20
CA PRO A 172 16.13 -7.41 -17.64
C PRO A 172 16.15 -8.93 -17.48
N ALA A 173 17.25 -9.60 -17.83
CA ALA A 173 17.34 -11.07 -17.76
C ALA A 173 17.25 -11.60 -16.32
N LYS A 174 17.99 -11.00 -15.38
CA LYS A 174 17.95 -11.40 -13.96
C LYS A 174 16.59 -11.11 -13.34
N THR A 175 15.98 -9.99 -13.72
CA THR A 175 14.65 -9.60 -13.24
C THR A 175 13.57 -10.57 -13.69
N LEU A 176 13.61 -11.06 -14.93
CA LEU A 176 12.67 -12.07 -15.40
C LEU A 176 12.79 -13.39 -14.63
N VAL A 177 14.02 -13.81 -14.30
CA VAL A 177 14.24 -14.98 -13.44
C VAL A 177 13.64 -14.78 -12.05
N LEU A 178 13.85 -13.61 -11.43
CA LEU A 178 13.29 -13.28 -10.13
C LEU A 178 11.77 -13.26 -10.17
N ILE A 179 11.15 -12.61 -11.17
CA ILE A 179 9.69 -12.56 -11.32
C ILE A 179 9.11 -13.96 -11.48
N SER A 180 9.75 -14.84 -12.27
CA SER A 180 9.30 -16.21 -12.46
C SER A 180 9.38 -17.03 -11.17
N ALA A 181 10.47 -16.89 -10.42
CA ALA A 181 10.68 -17.58 -9.14
C ALA A 181 9.66 -17.12 -8.08
N PHE A 182 9.55 -15.81 -7.83
CA PHE A 182 8.60 -15.28 -6.85
C PHE A 182 7.15 -15.48 -7.30
N GLY A 183 6.85 -15.32 -8.60
CA GLY A 183 5.53 -15.57 -9.16
C GLY A 183 5.07 -17.00 -8.97
N SER A 184 5.96 -17.99 -9.18
CA SER A 184 5.65 -19.41 -8.94
C SER A 184 5.36 -19.71 -7.48
N ILE A 185 6.15 -19.14 -6.56
CA ILE A 185 5.91 -19.26 -5.11
C ILE A 185 4.54 -18.66 -4.73
N LEU A 186 4.22 -17.46 -5.23
CA LEU A 186 2.93 -16.81 -4.96
C LEU A 186 1.76 -17.65 -5.49
N LEU A 187 1.87 -18.23 -6.70
CA LEU A 187 0.83 -19.10 -7.24
C LEU A 187 0.62 -20.35 -6.39
N ILE A 188 1.69 -20.98 -5.91
CA ILE A 188 1.60 -22.15 -5.02
C ILE A 188 0.89 -21.76 -3.71
N VAL A 189 1.32 -20.65 -3.09
CA VAL A 189 0.73 -20.14 -1.85
C VAL A 189 -0.76 -19.81 -2.04
N MET A 190 -1.11 -19.11 -3.13
CA MET A 190 -2.52 -18.82 -3.44
C MET A 190 -3.35 -20.09 -3.64
N PHE A 191 -2.82 -21.09 -4.32
CA PHE A 191 -3.51 -22.37 -4.53
C PHE A 191 -3.77 -23.11 -3.21
N VAL A 192 -2.76 -23.17 -2.34
CA VAL A 192 -2.85 -23.81 -1.03
C VAL A 192 -3.86 -23.08 -0.11
N ILE A 193 -3.76 -21.73 -0.07
CA ILE A 193 -4.66 -20.90 0.75
C ILE A 193 -6.10 -21.02 0.24
N LYS A 194 -6.32 -20.90 -1.07
CA LYS A 194 -7.66 -21.02 -1.66
C LYS A 194 -8.31 -22.35 -1.30
N ARG A 195 -7.59 -23.46 -1.47
CA ARG A 195 -8.10 -24.80 -1.11
C ARG A 195 -8.48 -24.91 0.37
N LYS A 196 -7.69 -24.29 1.25
CA LYS A 196 -7.96 -24.28 2.70
C LYS A 196 -9.13 -23.37 3.06
N MET A 197 -9.26 -22.22 2.42
CA MET A 197 -10.38 -21.29 2.61
C MET A 197 -11.70 -21.86 2.12
N ASP A 198 -11.72 -22.53 0.96
CA ASP A 198 -12.93 -23.19 0.43
C ASP A 198 -13.43 -24.27 1.41
N ALA A 199 -12.51 -25.05 1.98
CA ALA A 199 -12.86 -26.07 2.99
C ALA A 199 -13.43 -25.45 4.28
N MET A 200 -12.84 -24.35 4.78
CA MET A 200 -13.33 -23.65 5.97
C MET A 200 -14.64 -22.88 5.71
N GLY A 201 -14.84 -22.37 4.49
CA GLY A 201 -16.05 -21.65 4.10
C GLY A 201 -17.30 -22.55 4.16
N ILE A 202 -17.20 -23.80 3.76
CA ILE A 202 -18.29 -24.80 3.84
C ILE A 202 -18.67 -25.06 5.30
N VAL A 203 -17.67 -25.27 6.16
CA VAL A 203 -17.88 -25.51 7.60
C VAL A 203 -18.52 -24.29 8.28
N SER A 204 -18.06 -23.08 7.95
CA SER A 204 -18.62 -21.85 8.49
C SER A 204 -20.09 -21.65 8.08
N GLN A 205 -20.45 -21.92 6.82
CA GLN A 205 -21.84 -21.84 6.37
C GLN A 205 -22.78 -22.82 7.08
N GLN A 206 -22.30 -24.02 7.40
CA GLN A 206 -23.08 -24.99 8.18
C GLN A 206 -23.36 -24.48 9.59
N TYR A 207 -22.35 -23.94 10.29
CA TYR A 207 -22.53 -23.41 11.64
C TYR A 207 -23.40 -22.14 11.70
N PHE A 208 -23.37 -21.27 10.68
CA PHE A 208 -24.23 -20.08 10.64
C PHE A 208 -25.65 -20.34 10.10
N GLY A 209 -25.88 -21.49 9.45
CA GLY A 209 -27.20 -21.89 8.97
C GLY A 209 -28.05 -22.59 10.00
N GLU A 210 -27.46 -23.05 11.11
CA GLU A 210 -28.16 -23.74 12.21
C GLU A 210 -28.53 -22.82 13.40
N MET A 211 -28.20 -21.50 13.33
CA MET A 211 -28.62 -20.47 14.28
C MET A 211 -29.75 -19.62 13.71
#